data_56b7b3f62016d32261a426dda77ea743
#
_entry.id   56b7b3f62016d32261a426dda77ea743
#
_cell.length_a   1.000
_cell.length_b   1.000
_cell.length_c   1.000
_cell.angle_alpha   90.00
_cell.angle_beta   90.00
_cell.angle_gamma   90.00
#
_symmetry.space_group_name_H-M   'P 1'
#
loop_
_entity.id
_entity.type
_entity.pdbx_description
1 polymer ?
#
loop_
_entity_poly.entity_id
_entity_poly.type
_entity_poly.pdbx_seq_one_letter_code
_entity_poly.pdbx_strand_id
1 'polypeptide(L)'
;MTERWKDIPGYEGRYQVSSLYRVRSLRRTVTCNRNGIRRPITRPGRLLTLHVDRANGRPYANLYDERHQRHIYNVATLFMMASG
;
A
#
# COMPACT_ATOMS: atom_id res chain seq x y z
N MET A 1 22.39 1.81 6.46
CA MET A 1 21.27 2.72 6.74
C MET A 1 20.03 1.91 7.11
N THR A 2 19.34 2.34 8.15
CA THR A 2 18.10 1.66 8.55
C THR A 2 16.95 2.18 7.71
N GLU A 3 16.22 1.27 7.08
CA GLU A 3 15.03 1.63 6.33
C GLU A 3 13.93 2.13 7.27
N ARG A 4 13.31 3.25 6.94
CA ARG A 4 12.22 3.83 7.72
C ARG A 4 10.93 3.76 6.91
N TRP A 5 9.86 3.36 7.58
CA TRP A 5 8.55 3.25 6.99
C TRP A 5 7.62 4.31 7.54
N LYS A 6 6.83 4.93 6.67
CA LYS A 6 5.85 5.95 7.06
C LYS A 6 4.51 5.62 6.42
N ASP A 7 3.44 5.93 7.14
CA ASP A 7 2.09 5.76 6.61
C ASP A 7 1.86 6.70 5.44
N ILE A 8 1.22 6.19 4.39
CA ILE A 8 0.86 7.00 3.23
C ILE A 8 -0.40 7.79 3.59
N PRO A 9 -0.41 9.14 3.45
CA PRO A 9 -1.59 9.95 3.73
C PRO A 9 -2.79 9.47 2.91
N GLY A 10 -3.94 9.32 3.58
CA GLY A 10 -5.14 8.75 2.98
C GLY A 10 -5.21 7.23 3.05
N TYR A 11 -4.11 6.57 3.39
CA TYR A 11 -4.03 5.11 3.49
C TYR A 11 -3.40 4.67 4.82
N GLU A 12 -3.54 5.47 5.84
CA GLU A 12 -2.99 5.19 7.17
C GLU A 12 -3.54 3.84 7.68
N GLY A 13 -2.64 3.02 8.19
CA GLY A 13 -3.00 1.67 8.65
C GLY A 13 -3.18 0.65 7.53
N ARG A 14 -3.02 1.04 6.27
CA ARG A 14 -3.18 0.15 5.10
C ARG A 14 -1.89 -0.03 4.33
N TYR A 15 -1.21 1.06 4.02
CA TYR A 15 0.01 1.06 3.21
C TYR A 15 1.05 1.98 3.82
N GLN A 16 2.31 1.61 3.65
CA GLN A 16 3.45 2.43 4.04
C GLN A 16 4.46 2.49 2.92
N VAL A 17 5.17 3.61 2.86
CA VAL A 17 6.28 3.80 1.91
C VAL A 17 7.57 3.95 2.72
N SER A 18 8.66 3.39 2.19
CA SER A 18 9.95 3.41 2.89
C SER A 18 10.89 4.49 2.36
N SER A 19 11.93 4.77 3.15
CA SER A 19 13.01 5.65 2.73
C SER A 19 13.80 5.09 1.55
N LEU A 20 13.65 3.81 1.23
CA LEU A 20 14.27 3.17 0.08
C LEU A 20 13.31 3.04 -1.11
N TYR A 21 12.23 3.82 -1.13
CA TYR A 21 11.23 3.83 -2.21
C TYR A 21 10.55 2.48 -2.41
N ARG A 22 10.33 1.76 -1.32
CA ARG A 22 9.52 0.54 -1.34
C ARG A 22 8.16 0.80 -0.72
N VAL A 23 7.15 0.05 -1.16
CA VAL A 23 5.78 0.17 -0.66
C VAL A 23 5.36 -1.18 -0.10
N ARG A 24 4.71 -1.17 1.05
CA ARG A 24 4.18 -2.40 1.64
C ARG A 24 2.75 -2.21 2.10
N SER A 25 1.97 -3.30 2.06
CA SER A 25 0.68 -3.35 2.71
C SER A 25 0.88 -3.76 4.17
N LEU A 26 0.01 -3.29 5.04
CA LEU A 26 0.08 -3.62 6.46
C LEU A 26 -0.86 -4.78 6.78
N ARG A 27 -0.51 -5.51 7.85
CA ARG A 27 -1.36 -6.57 8.37
C ARG A 27 -2.70 -5.97 8.79
N ARG A 28 -3.78 -6.59 8.33
CA ARG A 28 -5.13 -6.12 8.68
C ARG A 28 -6.09 -7.29 8.80
N THR A 29 -7.10 -7.11 9.64
CA THR A 29 -8.17 -8.08 9.79
C THR A 29 -9.38 -7.58 9.01
N VAL A 30 -9.88 -8.42 8.11
CA VAL A 30 -11.09 -8.12 7.34
C VAL A 30 -12.16 -9.13 7.70
N THR A 31 -13.43 -8.71 7.69
CA THR A 31 -14.55 -9.61 7.94
C THR A 31 -14.98 -10.21 6.60
N CYS A 32 -14.88 -11.53 6.52
CA CYS A 32 -15.35 -12.27 5.35
C CYS A 32 -16.73 -12.85 5.64
N ASN A 33 -17.70 -12.52 4.79
CA ASN A 33 -19.05 -13.06 4.91
C ASN A 33 -19.22 -14.18 3.87
N ARG A 34 -19.27 -15.42 4.35
CA ARG A 34 -19.40 -16.59 3.49
C ARG A 34 -20.54 -17.47 4.01
N ASN A 35 -21.54 -17.73 3.17
CA ASN A 35 -22.71 -18.54 3.52
C ASN A 35 -23.43 -18.03 4.79
N GLY A 36 -23.52 -16.70 4.96
CA GLY A 36 -24.14 -16.10 6.13
C GLY A 36 -23.30 -16.13 7.40
N ILE A 37 -22.10 -16.69 7.34
CA ILE A 37 -21.19 -16.75 8.47
C ILE A 37 -20.13 -15.66 8.33
N ARG A 38 -20.03 -14.79 9.35
CA ARG A 38 -19.01 -13.76 9.39
C ARG A 38 -17.80 -14.28 10.16
N ARG A 39 -16.66 -14.33 9.49
CA ARG A 39 -15.41 -14.73 10.10
C ARG A 39 -14.34 -13.65 9.89
N PRO A 40 -13.63 -13.24 10.94
CA PRO A 40 -12.49 -12.36 10.77
C PRO A 40 -11.34 -13.12 10.11
N ILE A 41 -10.79 -12.54 9.05
CA ILE A 41 -9.61 -13.08 8.37
C ILE A 41 -8.50 -12.07 8.48
N THR A 42 -7.37 -12.48 9.03
CA THR A 42 -6.19 -11.64 9.11
C THR A 42 -5.35 -11.84 7.85
N ARG A 43 -5.13 -10.76 7.12
CA ARG A 43 -4.26 -10.77 5.95
C ARG A 43 -2.90 -10.21 6.36
N PRO A 44 -1.80 -10.96 6.17
CA PRO A 44 -0.46 -10.47 6.52
C PRO A 44 -0.05 -9.33 5.61
N GLY A 45 0.75 -8.40 6.15
CA GLY A 45 1.36 -7.36 5.34
C GLY A 45 2.46 -7.94 4.47
N ARG A 46 2.70 -7.33 3.29
CA ARG A 46 3.76 -7.76 2.38
C ARG A 46 4.23 -6.59 1.52
N LEU A 47 5.46 -6.74 1.01
CA LEU A 47 5.97 -5.79 0.04
C LEU A 47 5.16 -5.90 -1.25
N LEU A 48 4.80 -4.74 -1.81
CA LEU A 48 4.10 -4.70 -3.08
C LEU A 48 5.10 -4.81 -4.22
N THR A 49 4.70 -5.51 -5.28
CA THR A 49 5.48 -5.53 -6.52
C THR A 49 5.29 -4.19 -7.21
N LEU A 50 6.40 -3.47 -7.42
CA LEU A 50 6.35 -2.19 -8.11
C LEU A 50 6.44 -2.43 -9.60
N HIS A 51 5.65 -1.65 -10.34
CA HIS A 51 5.66 -1.67 -11.79
C HIS A 51 6.45 -0.47 -12.29
N VAL A 52 7.08 -0.61 -13.45
CA VAL A 52 7.85 0.47 -14.05
C VAL A 52 7.09 1.03 -15.24
N ASP A 53 6.89 2.34 -15.24
CA ASP A 53 6.26 3.02 -16.37
C ASP A 53 7.22 3.05 -17.56
N ARG A 54 6.80 2.52 -18.68
CA ARG A 54 7.65 2.45 -19.87
C ARG A 54 7.92 3.82 -20.47
N ALA A 55 7.03 4.79 -20.22
CA ALA A 55 7.18 6.12 -20.78
C ALA A 55 8.27 6.93 -20.09
N ASN A 56 8.43 6.77 -18.78
CA ASN A 56 9.39 7.56 -18.01
C ASN A 56 10.36 6.73 -17.17
N GLY A 57 10.21 5.40 -17.16
CA GLY A 57 11.09 4.51 -16.39
C GLY A 57 10.93 4.60 -14.88
N ARG A 58 9.88 5.24 -14.39
CA ARG A 58 9.68 5.45 -12.97
C ARG A 58 8.80 4.36 -12.35
N PRO A 59 9.09 3.91 -11.12
CA PRO A 59 8.25 2.91 -10.47
C PRO A 59 6.94 3.51 -9.99
N TYR A 60 5.87 2.72 -10.09
CA TYR A 60 4.56 3.10 -9.57
C TYR A 60 3.94 1.91 -8.82
N ALA A 61 2.99 2.20 -7.95
CA ALA A 61 2.29 1.21 -7.16
C ALA A 61 0.78 1.40 -7.30
N ASN A 62 0.06 0.27 -7.24
CA ASN A 62 -1.40 0.29 -7.21
C ASN A 62 -1.86 0.20 -5.76
N LEU A 63 -2.62 1.20 -5.31
CA LEU A 63 -3.18 1.23 -3.96
C LEU A 63 -4.69 1.13 -4.05
N TYR A 64 -5.29 0.41 -3.10
CA TYR A 64 -6.74 0.22 -3.04
C TYR A 64 -7.29 0.96 -1.83
N ASP A 65 -8.34 1.78 -2.04
CA ASP A 65 -9.01 2.50 -0.98
C ASP A 65 -10.03 1.63 -0.25
N GLU A 66 -10.82 2.24 0.66
CA GLU A 66 -11.83 1.52 1.43
C GLU A 66 -12.93 0.92 0.56
N ARG A 67 -13.13 1.47 -0.63
CA ARG A 67 -14.13 1.00 -1.59
C ARG A 67 -13.57 0.01 -2.58
N HIS A 68 -12.33 -0.45 -2.36
CA HIS A 68 -11.61 -1.35 -3.26
C HIS A 68 -11.38 -0.77 -4.65
N GLN A 69 -11.35 0.55 -4.76
CA GLN A 69 -11.02 1.22 -6.01
C GLN A 69 -9.52 1.36 -6.13
N ARG A 70 -9.01 1.05 -7.32
CA ARG A 70 -7.57 1.10 -7.59
C ARG A 70 -7.14 2.52 -7.91
N HIS A 71 -6.07 2.94 -7.26
CA HIS A 71 -5.42 4.21 -7.53
C HIS A 71 -3.95 3.95 -7.86
N ILE A 72 -3.45 4.59 -8.89
CA ILE A 72 -2.07 4.43 -9.33
C ILE A 72 -1.27 5.64 -8.86
N TYR A 73 -0.17 5.38 -8.15
CA TYR A 73 0.70 6.43 -7.65
C TYR A 73 2.14 6.13 -8.01
N ASN A 74 2.86 7.19 -8.43
CA ASN A 74 4.31 7.13 -8.54
C ASN A 74 4.91 7.01 -7.13
N VAL A 75 5.88 6.12 -6.95
CA VAL A 75 6.48 5.88 -5.63
C VAL A 75 7.15 7.14 -5.09
N ALA A 76 7.79 7.94 -5.94
CA ALA A 76 8.37 9.21 -5.50
C ALA A 76 7.30 10.16 -4.95
N THR A 77 6.12 10.19 -5.58
CA THR A 77 4.99 10.97 -5.08
C THR A 77 4.54 10.49 -3.70
N LEU A 78 4.43 9.16 -3.52
CA LEU A 78 4.07 8.59 -2.22
C LEU A 78 5.09 8.95 -1.15
N PHE A 79 6.37 8.88 -1.49
CA PHE A 79 7.43 9.25 -0.56
C PHE A 79 7.32 10.72 -0.14
N MET A 80 7.08 11.61 -1.09
CA MET A 80 6.91 13.03 -0.81
C MET A 80 5.67 13.31 0.06
N MET A 81 4.56 12.64 -0.22
CA MET A 81 3.34 12.77 0.57
C MET A 81 3.58 12.33 2.01
N ALA A 82 4.28 11.24 2.22
CA ALA A 82 4.54 10.69 3.55
C ALA A 82 5.57 11.51 4.34
N SER A 83 6.49 12.19 3.66
CA SER A 83 7.52 12.97 4.32
C SER A 83 7.13 14.43 4.54
N GLY A 84 6.04 14.85 3.92
CA GLY A 84 5.55 16.24 3.99
C GLY A 84 4.85 16.66 5.26
#